data_f318ab14fb19c0feb03eeb3333b84ad1
#
_entry.id   f318ab14fb19c0feb03eeb3333b84ad1
#
_cell.length_a   1.000
_cell.length_b   1.000
_cell.length_c   1.000
_cell.angle_alpha   90.00
_cell.angle_beta   90.00
_cell.angle_gamma   90.00
#
_symmetry.space_group_name_H-M   'P 1'
#
loop_
_entity.id
_entity.type
_entity.pdbx_description
1 polymer ?
#
loop_
_entity_poly.entity_id
_entity_poly.type
_entity_poly.pdbx_seq_one_letter_code
_entity_poly.pdbx_strand_id
1 'polypeptide(L)'
;MGPGGEQVGVVSIEQALRLARESDLDLVVAGTESAVLMVESEAEVLSEDVMLGAVVYGHDQMQIAIKAIAEFAAEAAKPAWNWVAPAKNETLSSKIAALATAPVGEAYRITEKAKRYERIGEIKAALIEKLTAELGEDDKLDLLEVGEIFHNLESKVVRGRITKGEPRIDGRDPEMIRGLSVMTGVLPRTHGSALFTRGETQALVTATLGTARDAQTVDDLLSAKTDTFMLHYNFPPYSVGETGMIGSPKRREIGHGRLAKRGVQAVMPEFNDFPYTVRIVSEITESNGSSSMASVCGSSLALMDAGVPIKASVAGIAMGLVKEGDDFVVLSDILGDEDHLGDMDFKVAGTSEGITALQMDIKIDGITKEIMQIALKQAKAARLHILNVMDQAISGHREEMSEYAPRIYTMKINPEKIREVIGKGGAVIRQITEESGTTIELEDDGSIKIAATTAKAAQIAIDKINAITAEIEVGAIYEGEVVRIVDFGAFVNVLPGKDGLVHISQISEERVNNVSEHLTVGQKVKVKVLEVDKQGRVRLSIKEANAKPATETANAEENA
;
A
#
# COMPACT_ATOMS: atom_id res chain seq x y z
N MET A 1 -14.52 18.85 -15.97
CA MET A 1 -13.24 19.57 -16.22
C MET A 1 -12.42 18.70 -17.16
N GLY A 2 -11.75 19.25 -18.14
CA GLY A 2 -10.79 18.53 -18.97
C GLY A 2 -9.43 18.41 -18.29
N PRO A 3 -8.48 17.64 -18.86
CA PRO A 3 -7.14 17.42 -18.28
C PRO A 3 -6.34 18.70 -18.01
N GLY A 4 -6.66 19.80 -18.68
CA GLY A 4 -6.05 21.12 -18.47
C GLY A 4 -6.83 22.06 -17.54
N GLY A 5 -7.89 21.58 -16.85
CA GLY A 5 -8.74 22.39 -15.98
C GLY A 5 -9.82 23.20 -16.69
N GLU A 6 -9.99 23.03 -18.01
CA GLU A 6 -11.03 23.70 -18.80
C GLU A 6 -12.44 23.14 -18.49
N GLN A 7 -13.47 23.99 -18.62
CA GLN A 7 -14.88 23.56 -18.48
C GLN A 7 -15.32 22.77 -19.70
N VAL A 8 -15.62 21.48 -19.52
CA VAL A 8 -16.05 20.57 -20.60
C VAL A 8 -17.59 20.58 -20.82
N GLY A 9 -18.36 21.11 -19.85
CA GLY A 9 -19.82 21.14 -19.90
C GLY A 9 -20.46 19.78 -19.56
N VAL A 10 -21.71 19.58 -19.96
CA VAL A 10 -22.43 18.30 -19.80
C VAL A 10 -21.90 17.29 -20.81
N VAL A 11 -21.33 16.20 -20.33
CA VAL A 11 -20.75 15.12 -21.14
C VAL A 11 -21.50 13.81 -20.94
N SER A 12 -21.47 12.91 -21.92
CA SER A 12 -22.00 11.55 -21.74
C SER A 12 -21.20 10.79 -20.67
N ILE A 13 -21.80 9.73 -20.09
CA ILE A 13 -21.11 8.85 -19.11
C ILE A 13 -19.79 8.31 -19.70
N GLU A 14 -19.78 7.93 -20.99
CA GLU A 14 -18.56 7.45 -21.67
C GLU A 14 -17.48 8.53 -21.77
N GLN A 15 -17.86 9.77 -22.05
CA GLN A 15 -16.94 10.89 -22.09
C GLN A 15 -16.45 11.27 -20.69
N ALA A 16 -17.32 11.23 -19.68
CA ALA A 16 -16.95 11.48 -18.28
C ALA A 16 -15.96 10.43 -17.78
N LEU A 17 -16.20 9.14 -18.06
CA LEU A 17 -15.29 8.04 -17.73
C LEU A 17 -13.95 8.16 -18.48
N ARG A 18 -13.97 8.61 -19.73
CA ARG A 18 -12.72 8.86 -20.47
C ARG A 18 -11.94 10.01 -19.86
N LEU A 19 -12.60 11.13 -19.56
CA LEU A 19 -11.97 12.29 -18.91
C LEU A 19 -11.43 11.97 -17.52
N ALA A 20 -12.13 11.17 -16.73
CA ALA A 20 -11.65 10.71 -15.42
C ALA A 20 -10.38 9.86 -15.56
N ARG A 21 -10.35 8.93 -16.54
CA ARG A 21 -9.15 8.12 -16.84
C ARG A 21 -7.98 8.96 -17.35
N GLU A 22 -8.26 9.95 -18.22
CA GLU A 22 -7.25 10.87 -18.76
C GLU A 22 -6.71 11.84 -17.69
N SER A 23 -7.45 12.05 -16.58
CA SER A 23 -7.06 12.92 -15.46
C SER A 23 -6.49 12.14 -14.26
N ASP A 24 -6.37 10.81 -14.37
CA ASP A 24 -5.89 9.93 -13.29
C ASP A 24 -6.55 10.22 -11.94
N LEU A 25 -7.89 10.38 -11.97
CA LEU A 25 -8.74 10.70 -10.82
C LEU A 25 -9.96 9.79 -10.77
N ASP A 26 -10.10 9.06 -9.68
CA ASP A 26 -11.35 8.40 -9.30
C ASP A 26 -12.01 9.17 -8.15
N LEU A 27 -13.22 9.67 -8.39
CA LEU A 27 -13.91 10.60 -7.48
C LEU A 27 -15.38 10.23 -7.30
N VAL A 28 -15.78 10.03 -6.05
CA VAL A 28 -17.17 9.87 -5.63
C VAL A 28 -17.58 11.09 -4.83
N VAL A 29 -18.69 11.71 -5.24
CA VAL A 29 -19.28 12.87 -4.55
C VAL A 29 -20.73 12.55 -4.19
N ALA A 30 -21.11 12.78 -2.94
CA ALA A 30 -22.50 12.80 -2.51
C ALA A 30 -22.89 14.20 -2.02
N GLY A 31 -24.14 14.61 -2.28
CA GLY A 31 -24.58 15.95 -1.91
C GLY A 31 -26.09 16.12 -1.96
N THR A 32 -26.51 17.30 -1.54
CA THR A 32 -27.87 17.81 -1.66
C THR A 32 -27.96 18.82 -2.80
N GLU A 33 -29.12 19.45 -2.98
CA GLU A 33 -29.28 20.54 -3.93
C GLU A 33 -28.32 21.70 -3.65
N SER A 34 -28.06 22.01 -2.40
CA SER A 34 -27.30 23.20 -2.00
C SER A 34 -25.85 22.93 -1.61
N ALA A 35 -25.46 21.67 -1.33
CA ALA A 35 -24.17 21.43 -0.71
C ALA A 35 -23.61 20.01 -0.90
N VAL A 36 -22.29 19.88 -0.78
CA VAL A 36 -21.55 18.60 -0.77
C VAL A 36 -21.62 18.00 0.65
N LEU A 37 -21.90 16.70 0.74
CA LEU A 37 -22.01 15.94 1.98
C LEU A 37 -20.84 14.98 2.19
N MET A 38 -20.36 14.34 1.11
CA MET A 38 -19.30 13.35 1.19
C MET A 38 -18.45 13.40 -0.07
N VAL A 39 -17.16 13.20 0.10
CA VAL A 39 -16.18 13.03 -0.97
C VAL A 39 -15.29 11.87 -0.65
N GLU A 40 -15.06 10.99 -1.63
CA GLU A 40 -13.97 10.02 -1.62
C GLU A 40 -13.21 10.08 -2.95
N SER A 41 -11.88 10.06 -2.91
CA SER A 41 -11.07 10.06 -4.13
C SER A 41 -9.80 9.24 -4.02
N GLU A 42 -9.35 8.80 -5.20
CA GLU A 42 -8.01 8.32 -5.49
C GLU A 42 -7.47 9.18 -6.65
N ALA A 43 -6.28 9.76 -6.48
CA ALA A 43 -5.75 10.75 -7.42
C ALA A 43 -4.24 10.56 -7.63
N GLU A 44 -3.76 10.76 -8.85
CA GLU A 44 -2.36 10.69 -9.23
C GLU A 44 -1.68 12.06 -9.06
N VAL A 45 -1.51 12.46 -7.78
CA VAL A 45 -0.77 13.69 -7.38
C VAL A 45 -1.36 14.96 -8.02
N LEU A 46 -2.68 15.18 -7.84
CA LEU A 46 -3.36 16.34 -8.41
C LEU A 46 -3.31 17.55 -7.47
N SER A 47 -3.28 18.77 -8.03
CA SER A 47 -3.26 19.99 -7.23
C SER A 47 -4.59 20.20 -6.47
N GLU A 48 -4.53 20.97 -5.37
CA GLU A 48 -5.70 21.32 -4.56
C GLU A 48 -6.80 22.00 -5.38
N ASP A 49 -6.43 22.86 -6.33
CA ASP A 49 -7.37 23.56 -7.20
C ASP A 49 -8.07 22.62 -8.17
N VAL A 50 -7.35 21.64 -8.74
CA VAL A 50 -7.93 20.60 -9.61
C VAL A 50 -8.90 19.73 -8.80
N MET A 51 -8.52 19.30 -7.59
CA MET A 51 -9.37 18.49 -6.73
C MET A 51 -10.63 19.24 -6.32
N LEU A 52 -10.51 20.51 -5.90
CA LEU A 52 -11.66 21.36 -5.59
C LEU A 52 -12.58 21.54 -6.80
N GLY A 53 -11.98 21.80 -7.98
CA GLY A 53 -12.72 21.92 -9.22
C GLY A 53 -13.49 20.65 -9.58
N ALA A 54 -12.88 19.48 -9.38
CA ALA A 54 -13.50 18.18 -9.66
C ALA A 54 -14.69 17.90 -8.72
N VAL A 55 -14.55 18.21 -7.42
CA VAL A 55 -15.65 18.08 -6.44
C VAL A 55 -16.82 18.99 -6.78
N VAL A 56 -16.55 20.27 -7.10
CA VAL A 56 -17.59 21.23 -7.51
C VAL A 56 -18.29 20.75 -8.79
N TYR A 57 -17.52 20.31 -9.78
CA TYR A 57 -18.09 19.76 -11.01
C TYR A 57 -18.98 18.53 -10.75
N GLY A 58 -18.52 17.59 -9.89
CA GLY A 58 -19.32 16.42 -9.50
C GLY A 58 -20.64 16.82 -8.84
N HIS A 59 -20.61 17.83 -7.95
CA HIS A 59 -21.80 18.38 -7.32
C HIS A 59 -22.75 19.05 -8.33
N ASP A 60 -22.21 19.83 -9.29
CA ASP A 60 -23.01 20.46 -10.34
C ASP A 60 -23.69 19.43 -11.25
N GLN A 61 -22.98 18.32 -11.57
CA GLN A 61 -23.56 17.26 -12.41
C GLN A 61 -24.67 16.49 -11.70
N MET A 62 -24.57 16.26 -10.40
CA MET A 62 -25.64 15.56 -9.66
C MET A 62 -26.93 16.36 -9.55
N GLN A 63 -26.90 17.69 -9.76
CA GLN A 63 -28.11 18.51 -9.76
C GLN A 63 -29.13 18.06 -10.81
N ILE A 64 -28.67 17.50 -11.93
CA ILE A 64 -29.55 16.95 -12.97
C ILE A 64 -30.37 15.78 -12.40
N ALA A 65 -29.71 14.87 -11.68
CA ALA A 65 -30.38 13.74 -11.06
C ALA A 65 -31.30 14.17 -9.90
N ILE A 66 -30.86 15.10 -9.06
CA ILE A 66 -31.65 15.65 -7.95
C ILE A 66 -32.95 16.29 -8.46
N LYS A 67 -32.86 17.09 -9.53
CA LYS A 67 -34.03 17.72 -10.16
C LYS A 67 -34.99 16.69 -10.74
N ALA A 68 -34.47 15.69 -11.46
CA ALA A 68 -35.29 14.62 -12.02
C ALA A 68 -36.00 13.79 -10.90
N ILE A 69 -35.31 13.52 -9.78
CA ILE A 69 -35.89 12.86 -8.62
C ILE A 69 -37.00 13.72 -7.99
N ALA A 70 -36.78 15.02 -7.85
CA ALA A 70 -37.77 15.95 -7.30
C ALA A 70 -39.04 16.02 -8.19
N GLU A 71 -38.87 16.11 -9.51
CA GLU A 71 -39.97 16.06 -10.47
C GLU A 71 -40.73 14.72 -10.39
N PHE A 72 -40.01 13.62 -10.36
CA PHE A 72 -40.62 12.28 -10.22
C PHE A 72 -41.35 12.12 -8.88
N ALA A 73 -40.78 12.61 -7.80
CA ALA A 73 -41.42 12.59 -6.48
C ALA A 73 -42.72 13.42 -6.45
N ALA A 74 -42.75 14.57 -7.14
CA ALA A 74 -43.97 15.38 -7.23
C ALA A 74 -45.11 14.66 -7.94
N GLU A 75 -44.81 13.78 -8.88
CA GLU A 75 -45.83 13.02 -9.63
C GLU A 75 -46.23 11.71 -8.94
N ALA A 76 -45.27 10.99 -8.35
CA ALA A 76 -45.45 9.59 -7.92
C ALA A 76 -45.30 9.34 -6.42
N ALA A 77 -44.92 10.34 -5.62
CA ALA A 77 -44.73 10.16 -4.19
C ALA A 77 -46.03 9.78 -3.48
N LYS A 78 -45.91 8.85 -2.54
CA LYS A 78 -46.99 8.57 -1.59
C LYS A 78 -47.14 9.75 -0.61
N PRO A 79 -48.33 9.90 0.02
CA PRO A 79 -48.48 10.88 1.10
C PRO A 79 -47.38 10.73 2.14
N ALA A 80 -46.82 11.85 2.56
CA ALA A 80 -45.79 11.86 3.61
C ALA A 80 -46.33 11.23 4.91
N TRP A 81 -45.43 10.56 5.63
CA TRP A 81 -45.77 10.03 6.96
C TRP A 81 -46.11 11.19 7.90
N ASN A 82 -47.13 10.99 8.69
CA ASN A 82 -47.49 11.96 9.75
C ASN A 82 -46.57 11.73 10.97
N TRP A 83 -45.26 11.95 10.77
CA TRP A 83 -44.27 11.88 11.83
C TRP A 83 -43.98 13.28 12.39
N VAL A 84 -44.03 13.39 13.71
CA VAL A 84 -43.66 14.61 14.43
C VAL A 84 -42.49 14.29 15.34
N ALA A 85 -41.45 15.12 15.26
CA ALA A 85 -40.29 14.98 16.14
C ALA A 85 -40.71 15.06 17.62
N PRO A 86 -40.17 14.21 18.51
CA PRO A 86 -40.42 14.33 19.94
C PRO A 86 -40.08 15.74 20.45
N ALA A 87 -40.94 16.27 21.29
CA ALA A 87 -40.70 17.58 21.90
C ALA A 87 -39.45 17.51 22.80
N LYS A 88 -38.55 18.47 22.65
CA LYS A 88 -37.38 18.58 23.52
C LYS A 88 -37.80 18.91 24.95
N ASN A 89 -37.16 18.29 25.92
CA ASN A 89 -37.38 18.57 27.33
C ASN A 89 -36.62 19.84 27.76
N GLU A 90 -37.21 21.00 27.46
CA GLU A 90 -36.58 22.31 27.72
C GLU A 90 -36.32 22.53 29.22
N THR A 91 -37.18 21.97 30.08
CA THR A 91 -37.02 22.10 31.56
C THR A 91 -35.77 21.34 32.01
N LEU A 92 -35.61 20.09 31.57
CA LEU A 92 -34.44 19.26 31.89
C LEU A 92 -33.17 19.85 31.26
N SER A 93 -33.24 20.30 30.00
CA SER A 93 -32.14 20.96 29.31
C SER A 93 -31.65 22.21 30.02
N SER A 94 -32.55 23.07 30.46
CA SER A 94 -32.22 24.29 31.21
C SER A 94 -31.60 23.97 32.56
N LYS A 95 -32.07 22.93 33.24
CA LYS A 95 -31.58 22.50 34.54
C LYS A 95 -30.16 21.92 34.42
N ILE A 96 -29.92 21.04 33.44
CA ILE A 96 -28.60 20.49 33.13
C ILE A 96 -27.62 21.61 32.77
N ALA A 97 -28.04 22.57 31.93
CA ALA A 97 -27.21 23.70 31.56
C ALA A 97 -26.82 24.56 32.79
N ALA A 98 -27.77 24.84 33.67
CA ALA A 98 -27.49 25.62 34.89
C ALA A 98 -26.51 24.93 35.83
N LEU A 99 -26.57 23.61 35.94
CA LEU A 99 -25.71 22.81 36.84
C LEU A 99 -24.34 22.48 36.24
N ALA A 100 -24.25 22.25 34.94
CA ALA A 100 -23.07 21.62 34.34
C ALA A 100 -22.27 22.55 33.39
N THR A 101 -22.80 23.68 32.89
CA THR A 101 -22.08 24.51 31.91
C THR A 101 -20.72 25.00 32.42
N ALA A 102 -20.65 25.54 33.62
CA ALA A 102 -19.39 26.06 34.16
C ALA A 102 -18.39 24.92 34.47
N PRO A 103 -18.76 23.83 35.18
CA PRO A 103 -17.86 22.70 35.40
C PRO A 103 -17.36 22.05 34.12
N VAL A 104 -18.20 21.87 33.10
CA VAL A 104 -17.81 21.30 31.80
C VAL A 104 -16.83 22.26 31.11
N GLY A 105 -17.09 23.59 31.15
CA GLY A 105 -16.17 24.58 30.61
C GLY A 105 -14.77 24.56 31.27
N GLU A 106 -14.70 24.28 32.57
CA GLU A 106 -13.44 24.11 33.30
C GLU A 106 -12.76 22.76 32.91
N ALA A 107 -13.54 21.69 32.80
CA ALA A 107 -13.00 20.36 32.39
C ALA A 107 -12.34 20.39 30.99
N TYR A 108 -12.94 21.09 30.04
CA TYR A 108 -12.39 21.27 28.69
C TYR A 108 -11.19 22.24 28.60
N ARG A 109 -10.72 22.78 29.70
CA ARG A 109 -9.43 23.48 29.83
C ARG A 109 -8.30 22.55 30.27
N ILE A 110 -8.61 21.31 30.65
CA ILE A 110 -7.62 20.28 30.98
C ILE A 110 -7.10 19.71 29.66
N THR A 111 -5.85 19.98 29.35
CA THR A 111 -5.22 19.55 28.08
C THR A 111 -4.95 18.05 28.02
N GLU A 112 -4.66 17.41 29.16
CA GLU A 112 -4.43 15.97 29.26
C GLU A 112 -5.73 15.18 29.11
N LYS A 113 -5.82 14.32 28.10
CA LYS A 113 -7.02 13.57 27.72
C LYS A 113 -7.60 12.73 28.87
N ALA A 114 -6.75 11.93 29.55
CA ALA A 114 -7.20 11.03 30.61
C ALA A 114 -7.84 11.80 31.77
N LYS A 115 -7.18 12.86 32.26
CA LYS A 115 -7.70 13.72 33.34
C LYS A 115 -8.95 14.48 32.94
N ARG A 116 -9.03 14.91 31.68
CA ARG A 116 -10.24 15.57 31.15
C ARG A 116 -11.43 14.63 31.18
N TYR A 117 -11.27 13.40 30.69
CA TYR A 117 -12.35 12.41 30.69
C TYR A 117 -12.76 11.97 32.10
N GLU A 118 -11.81 11.78 33.00
CA GLU A 118 -12.09 11.51 34.42
C GLU A 118 -12.95 12.64 35.01
N ARG A 119 -12.54 13.89 34.78
CA ARG A 119 -13.28 15.07 35.28
C ARG A 119 -14.67 15.18 34.69
N ILE A 120 -14.86 14.95 33.40
CA ILE A 120 -16.16 14.93 32.74
C ILE A 120 -17.04 13.81 33.31
N GLY A 121 -16.47 12.62 33.54
CA GLY A 121 -17.17 11.52 34.19
C GLY A 121 -17.66 11.84 35.59
N GLU A 122 -16.83 12.50 36.42
CA GLU A 122 -17.21 12.99 37.76
C GLU A 122 -18.39 14.01 37.71
N ILE A 123 -18.30 14.97 36.76
CA ILE A 123 -19.35 15.99 36.57
C ILE A 123 -20.66 15.31 36.16
N LYS A 124 -20.62 14.37 35.24
CA LYS A 124 -21.79 13.61 34.79
C LYS A 124 -22.42 12.78 35.93
N ALA A 125 -21.59 12.10 36.71
CA ALA A 125 -22.05 11.30 37.86
C ALA A 125 -22.75 12.20 38.92
N ALA A 126 -22.11 13.31 39.30
CA ALA A 126 -22.67 14.26 40.23
C ALA A 126 -23.98 14.94 39.74
N LEU A 127 -24.04 15.17 38.41
CA LEU A 127 -25.28 15.69 37.78
C LEU A 127 -26.42 14.66 37.90
N ILE A 128 -26.17 13.41 37.56
CA ILE A 128 -27.15 12.32 37.64
C ILE A 128 -27.63 12.14 39.08
N GLU A 129 -26.74 12.17 40.07
CA GLU A 129 -27.08 12.08 41.48
C GLU A 129 -28.02 13.19 41.90
N LYS A 130 -27.70 14.46 41.56
CA LYS A 130 -28.56 15.62 41.87
C LYS A 130 -29.92 15.51 41.19
N LEU A 131 -29.98 15.15 39.90
CA LEU A 131 -31.24 15.02 39.18
C LEU A 131 -32.11 13.90 39.77
N THR A 132 -31.49 12.78 40.19
CA THR A 132 -32.17 11.65 40.82
C THR A 132 -32.73 12.03 42.19
N ALA A 133 -31.97 12.78 43.00
CA ALA A 133 -32.39 13.19 44.33
C ALA A 133 -33.61 14.15 44.33
N GLU A 134 -33.92 14.78 43.20
CA GLU A 134 -35.05 15.68 43.03
C GLU A 134 -36.29 14.99 42.44
N LEU A 135 -36.21 13.70 42.11
CA LEU A 135 -37.35 12.91 41.60
C LEU A 135 -38.24 12.42 42.75
N GLY A 136 -39.51 12.22 42.50
CA GLY A 136 -40.45 11.53 43.41
C GLY A 136 -40.14 10.02 43.51
N GLU A 137 -40.72 9.38 44.53
CA GLU A 137 -40.48 7.95 44.80
C GLU A 137 -40.84 7.02 43.60
N ASP A 138 -41.80 7.43 42.75
CA ASP A 138 -42.26 6.66 41.59
C ASP A 138 -41.64 7.13 40.25
N ASP A 139 -40.87 8.22 40.24
CA ASP A 139 -40.28 8.77 39.02
C ASP A 139 -38.91 8.14 38.70
N LYS A 140 -38.67 7.90 37.41
CA LYS A 140 -37.36 7.39 36.93
C LYS A 140 -36.72 8.39 35.99
N LEU A 141 -35.43 8.66 36.22
CA LEU A 141 -34.60 9.45 35.31
C LEU A 141 -34.30 8.67 34.03
N ASP A 142 -34.62 9.26 32.88
CA ASP A 142 -34.15 8.72 31.60
C ASP A 142 -32.68 9.08 31.39
N LEU A 143 -31.80 8.10 31.64
CA LEU A 143 -30.35 8.28 31.50
C LEU A 143 -29.89 8.49 30.04
N LEU A 144 -30.70 8.04 29.08
CA LEU A 144 -30.41 8.27 27.66
C LEU A 144 -30.66 9.74 27.31
N GLU A 145 -31.83 10.28 27.70
CA GLU A 145 -32.16 11.68 27.49
C GLU A 145 -31.15 12.61 28.20
N VAL A 146 -30.80 12.31 29.48
CA VAL A 146 -29.75 13.05 30.19
C VAL A 146 -28.43 12.99 29.45
N GLY A 147 -28.05 11.82 28.93
CA GLY A 147 -26.83 11.63 28.17
C GLY A 147 -26.78 12.47 26.90
N GLU A 148 -27.86 12.51 26.13
CA GLU A 148 -27.99 13.33 24.93
C GLU A 148 -27.92 14.84 25.22
N ILE A 149 -28.66 15.30 26.26
CA ILE A 149 -28.63 16.70 26.65
C ILE A 149 -27.25 17.12 27.15
N PHE A 150 -26.59 16.26 27.93
CA PHE A 150 -25.23 16.52 28.42
C PHE A 150 -24.24 16.60 27.27
N HIS A 151 -24.30 15.69 26.31
CA HIS A 151 -23.47 15.72 25.11
C HIS A 151 -23.67 16.97 24.27
N ASN A 152 -24.92 17.40 24.08
CA ASN A 152 -25.23 18.65 23.40
C ASN A 152 -24.66 19.88 24.16
N LEU A 153 -24.62 19.83 25.51
CA LEU A 153 -23.99 20.86 26.32
C LEU A 153 -22.46 20.87 26.12
N GLU A 154 -21.80 19.71 26.13
CA GLU A 154 -20.38 19.59 25.85
C GLU A 154 -20.05 20.19 24.48
N SER A 155 -20.82 19.81 23.45
CA SER A 155 -20.68 20.33 22.09
C SER A 155 -20.78 21.85 22.07
N LYS A 156 -21.83 22.40 22.69
CA LYS A 156 -22.03 23.85 22.76
C LYS A 156 -20.90 24.60 23.47
N VAL A 157 -20.35 24.01 24.55
CA VAL A 157 -19.23 24.60 25.30
C VAL A 157 -17.95 24.63 24.47
N VAL A 158 -17.59 23.51 23.87
CA VAL A 158 -16.35 23.36 23.06
C VAL A 158 -16.43 24.22 21.80
N ARG A 159 -17.50 24.09 21.04
CA ARG A 159 -17.75 24.85 19.80
C ARG A 159 -17.76 26.35 20.05
N GLY A 160 -18.45 26.79 21.11
CA GLY A 160 -18.53 28.20 21.49
C GLY A 160 -17.19 28.80 21.91
N ARG A 161 -16.24 28.00 22.40
CA ARG A 161 -14.86 28.46 22.67
C ARG A 161 -14.09 28.67 21.37
N ILE A 162 -14.15 27.68 20.48
CA ILE A 162 -13.43 27.69 19.20
C ILE A 162 -13.89 28.88 18.35
N THR A 163 -15.20 29.11 18.22
CA THR A 163 -15.74 30.21 17.42
C THR A 163 -15.43 31.59 18.01
N LYS A 164 -15.20 31.68 19.32
CA LYS A 164 -14.76 32.95 19.99
C LYS A 164 -13.26 33.20 19.88
N GLY A 165 -12.49 32.30 19.22
CA GLY A 165 -11.05 32.41 19.11
C GLY A 165 -10.29 32.03 20.37
N GLU A 166 -10.92 31.30 21.33
CA GLU A 166 -10.22 30.72 22.46
C GLU A 166 -9.36 29.55 22.01
N PRO A 167 -8.30 29.20 22.75
CA PRO A 167 -7.49 28.00 22.43
C PRO A 167 -8.34 26.74 22.39
N ARG A 168 -7.95 25.82 21.51
CA ARG A 168 -8.53 24.48 21.36
C ARG A 168 -8.40 23.67 22.65
N ILE A 169 -8.96 22.46 22.66
CA ILE A 169 -8.99 21.58 23.85
C ILE A 169 -7.58 21.32 24.40
N ASP A 170 -6.58 21.19 23.54
CA ASP A 170 -5.19 20.94 23.90
C ASP A 170 -4.30 22.20 23.91
N GLY A 171 -4.91 23.37 23.81
CA GLY A 171 -4.23 24.68 23.89
C GLY A 171 -3.69 25.21 22.58
N ARG A 172 -3.82 24.48 21.44
CA ARG A 172 -3.38 24.92 20.12
C ARG A 172 -4.30 26.01 19.54
N ASP A 173 -3.77 26.73 18.55
CA ASP A 173 -4.59 27.53 17.63
C ASP A 173 -5.22 26.65 16.52
N PRO A 174 -6.13 27.16 15.69
CA PRO A 174 -6.83 26.39 14.67
C PRO A 174 -5.92 25.76 13.60
N GLU A 175 -4.78 26.35 13.27
CA GLU A 175 -3.89 25.90 12.20
C GLU A 175 -2.73 25.02 12.71
N MET A 176 -2.46 25.03 14.00
CA MET A 176 -1.31 24.36 14.61
C MET A 176 -1.47 22.84 14.59
N ILE A 177 -0.37 22.14 14.24
CA ILE A 177 -0.26 20.69 14.25
C ILE A 177 0.39 20.23 15.55
N ARG A 178 -0.03 19.08 16.07
CA ARG A 178 0.59 18.43 17.24
C ARG A 178 2.06 18.11 17.01
N GLY A 179 2.83 17.98 18.07
CA GLY A 179 4.24 17.57 18.00
C GLY A 179 4.40 16.23 17.27
N LEU A 180 5.37 16.18 16.37
CA LEU A 180 5.68 15.01 15.55
C LEU A 180 6.95 14.33 16.05
N SER A 181 6.96 13.00 16.08
CA SER A 181 8.13 12.17 16.29
C SER A 181 8.13 11.02 15.29
N VAL A 182 9.26 10.85 14.59
CA VAL A 182 9.39 9.89 13.50
C VAL A 182 10.65 9.07 13.70
N MET A 183 10.50 7.74 13.61
CA MET A 183 11.61 6.80 13.67
C MET A 183 11.46 5.76 12.55
N THR A 184 12.55 5.40 11.89
CA THR A 184 12.61 4.33 10.89
C THR A 184 13.53 3.21 11.36
N GLY A 185 13.40 2.00 10.80
CA GLY A 185 14.22 0.85 11.20
C GLY A 185 13.98 0.40 12.64
N VAL A 186 12.77 0.56 13.17
CA VAL A 186 12.42 0.30 14.58
C VAL A 186 12.47 -1.18 14.91
N LEU A 187 12.10 -2.04 13.97
CA LEU A 187 12.05 -3.48 14.14
C LEU A 187 13.19 -4.15 13.36
N PRO A 188 14.10 -4.89 14.02
CA PRO A 188 15.36 -5.32 13.40
C PRO A 188 15.23 -6.43 12.36
N ARG A 189 14.10 -7.13 12.29
CA ARG A 189 13.91 -8.28 11.39
C ARG A 189 12.87 -8.05 10.29
N THR A 190 12.21 -6.91 10.30
CA THR A 190 11.27 -6.55 9.21
C THR A 190 12.05 -6.09 7.98
N HIS A 191 11.40 -6.08 6.81
CA HIS A 191 12.03 -5.57 5.61
C HIS A 191 12.13 -4.04 5.63
N GLY A 192 11.12 -3.38 6.21
CA GLY A 192 11.14 -1.98 6.61
C GLY A 192 10.17 -1.73 7.74
N SER A 193 10.42 -0.72 8.55
CA SER A 193 9.53 -0.35 9.66
C SER A 193 9.65 1.12 10.03
N ALA A 194 8.55 1.69 10.49
CA ALA A 194 8.48 3.05 11.00
C ALA A 194 7.57 3.16 12.21
N LEU A 195 7.93 4.05 13.12
CA LEU A 195 7.07 4.50 14.19
C LEU A 195 6.78 5.98 13.95
N PHE A 196 5.54 6.29 13.63
CA PHE A 196 5.06 7.64 13.42
C PHE A 196 4.17 8.04 14.58
N THR A 197 4.52 9.15 15.24
CA THR A 197 3.77 9.69 16.39
C THR A 197 3.41 11.14 16.10
N ARG A 198 2.14 11.48 16.33
CA ARG A 198 1.59 12.84 16.23
C ARG A 198 0.76 13.11 17.50
N GLY A 199 1.36 13.80 18.47
CA GLY A 199 0.80 13.94 19.80
C GLY A 199 0.47 12.58 20.43
N GLU A 200 -0.79 12.38 20.77
CA GLU A 200 -1.33 11.13 21.35
C GLU A 200 -1.89 10.18 20.26
N THR A 201 -1.30 10.18 19.06
CA THR A 201 -1.65 9.22 17.98
C THR A 201 -0.39 8.60 17.45
N GLN A 202 -0.27 7.28 17.56
CA GLN A 202 0.93 6.54 17.19
C GLN A 202 0.58 5.33 16.33
N ALA A 203 1.32 5.16 15.24
CA ALA A 203 1.26 4.02 14.33
C ALA A 203 2.62 3.36 14.20
N LEU A 204 2.70 2.07 14.53
CA LEU A 204 3.83 1.20 14.20
C LEU A 204 3.53 0.52 12.88
N VAL A 205 4.32 0.84 11.87
CA VAL A 205 4.08 0.37 10.50
C VAL A 205 5.23 -0.49 10.02
N THR A 206 4.90 -1.62 9.41
CA THR A 206 5.89 -2.55 8.84
C THR A 206 5.62 -2.77 7.36
N ALA A 207 6.71 -2.87 6.59
CA ALA A 207 6.69 -3.24 5.18
C ALA A 207 7.31 -4.63 5.01
N THR A 208 6.63 -5.47 4.22
CA THR A 208 7.10 -6.81 3.84
C THR A 208 7.10 -6.92 2.33
N LEU A 209 8.22 -7.37 1.77
CA LEU A 209 8.39 -7.62 0.35
C LEU A 209 8.24 -9.12 0.08
N GLY A 210 7.42 -9.48 -0.87
CA GLY A 210 7.17 -10.85 -1.30
C GLY A 210 7.36 -11.01 -2.81
N THR A 211 7.10 -12.21 -3.31
CA THR A 211 7.12 -12.54 -4.74
C THR A 211 5.76 -12.29 -5.39
N ALA A 212 5.65 -12.46 -6.71
CA ALA A 212 4.37 -12.37 -7.41
C ALA A 212 3.33 -13.41 -6.92
N ARG A 213 3.79 -14.54 -6.37
CA ARG A 213 2.91 -15.58 -5.78
C ARG A 213 2.22 -15.15 -4.50
N ASP A 214 2.79 -14.17 -3.80
CA ASP A 214 2.25 -13.63 -2.56
C ASP A 214 1.18 -12.55 -2.80
N ALA A 215 0.95 -12.20 -4.07
CA ALA A 215 -0.06 -11.22 -4.45
C ALA A 215 -1.49 -11.73 -4.13
N GLN A 216 -2.35 -10.81 -3.74
CA GLN A 216 -3.73 -11.12 -3.42
C GLN A 216 -4.55 -11.25 -4.70
N THR A 217 -5.22 -12.40 -4.89
CA THR A 217 -6.24 -12.53 -5.92
C THR A 217 -7.56 -11.97 -5.39
N VAL A 218 -8.08 -10.96 -6.08
CA VAL A 218 -9.40 -10.39 -5.82
C VAL A 218 -10.35 -10.92 -6.88
N ASP A 219 -11.27 -11.80 -6.47
CA ASP A 219 -12.31 -12.36 -7.32
C ASP A 219 -13.55 -11.46 -7.22
N ASP A 220 -13.76 -10.64 -8.24
CA ASP A 220 -14.88 -9.71 -8.35
C ASP A 220 -15.88 -10.21 -9.39
N LEU A 221 -17.13 -9.73 -9.35
CA LEU A 221 -18.20 -10.13 -10.25
C LEU A 221 -17.88 -9.96 -11.74
N LEU A 222 -17.04 -8.99 -12.08
CA LEU A 222 -16.71 -8.64 -13.47
C LEU A 222 -15.35 -9.15 -13.92
N SER A 223 -14.40 -9.37 -13.01
CA SER A 223 -13.05 -9.81 -13.35
C SER A 223 -12.27 -10.28 -12.13
N ALA A 224 -11.39 -11.26 -12.31
CA ALA A 224 -10.35 -11.55 -11.32
C ALA A 224 -9.20 -10.55 -11.49
N LYS A 225 -8.78 -9.91 -10.40
CA LYS A 225 -7.64 -8.98 -10.38
C LYS A 225 -6.59 -9.49 -9.42
N THR A 226 -5.34 -9.27 -9.75
CA THR A 226 -4.21 -9.53 -8.86
C THR A 226 -3.76 -8.21 -8.27
N ASP A 227 -3.72 -8.15 -6.94
CA ASP A 227 -3.30 -6.97 -6.18
C ASP A 227 -1.92 -7.23 -5.58
N THR A 228 -0.93 -6.48 -6.05
CA THR A 228 0.47 -6.58 -5.62
C THR A 228 0.82 -5.63 -4.49
N PHE A 229 -0.09 -4.72 -4.12
CA PHE A 229 0.09 -3.82 -2.99
C PHE A 229 -1.04 -3.97 -1.99
N MET A 230 -0.74 -4.46 -0.80
CA MET A 230 -1.69 -4.70 0.28
C MET A 230 -1.39 -3.77 1.46
N LEU A 231 -2.44 -3.19 2.06
CA LEU A 231 -2.33 -2.44 3.31
C LEU A 231 -3.37 -2.91 4.30
N HIS A 232 -2.91 -3.39 5.46
CA HIS A 232 -3.73 -3.84 6.58
C HIS A 232 -3.61 -2.84 7.73
N TYR A 233 -4.75 -2.45 8.26
CA TYR A 233 -4.85 -1.50 9.35
C TYR A 233 -5.52 -2.18 10.55
N ASN A 234 -4.84 -2.17 11.68
CA ASN A 234 -5.31 -2.77 12.92
C ASN A 234 -5.50 -1.69 14.00
N PHE A 235 -6.69 -1.68 14.59
CA PHE A 235 -7.08 -0.72 15.62
C PHE A 235 -7.58 -1.47 16.87
N PRO A 236 -6.66 -2.00 17.69
CA PRO A 236 -7.03 -2.74 18.88
C PRO A 236 -7.63 -1.82 19.97
N PRO A 237 -8.50 -2.33 20.84
CA PRO A 237 -9.16 -1.53 21.89
C PRO A 237 -8.20 -0.73 22.77
N TYR A 238 -7.03 -1.28 23.08
CA TYR A 238 -6.05 -0.60 23.92
C TYR A 238 -5.55 0.72 23.31
N SER A 239 -5.62 0.90 21.99
CA SER A 239 -5.19 2.14 21.32
C SER A 239 -5.96 3.38 21.77
N VAL A 240 -7.15 3.20 22.31
CA VAL A 240 -7.99 4.28 22.90
C VAL A 240 -8.15 4.12 24.41
N GLY A 241 -7.36 3.23 25.05
CA GLY A 241 -7.43 2.98 26.49
C GLY A 241 -8.59 2.08 26.93
N GLU A 242 -9.19 1.33 25.99
CA GLU A 242 -10.30 0.43 26.28
C GLU A 242 -9.85 -1.03 26.39
N THR A 243 -10.62 -1.82 27.12
CA THR A 243 -10.52 -3.28 27.12
C THR A 243 -11.52 -3.87 26.14
N GLY A 244 -11.13 -4.93 25.44
CA GLY A 244 -12.04 -5.57 24.48
C GLY A 244 -11.42 -6.78 23.80
N MET A 245 -12.25 -7.54 23.10
CA MET A 245 -11.77 -8.68 22.30
C MET A 245 -11.10 -8.18 21.01
N ILE A 246 -9.93 -8.75 20.73
CA ILE A 246 -9.24 -8.61 19.46
C ILE A 246 -9.75 -9.73 18.54
N GLY A 247 -10.36 -9.37 17.42
CA GLY A 247 -10.97 -10.29 16.46
C GLY A 247 -10.70 -9.89 15.01
N SER A 248 -11.56 -10.32 14.10
CA SER A 248 -11.48 -9.90 12.70
C SER A 248 -11.68 -8.39 12.55
N PRO A 249 -11.03 -7.73 11.59
CA PRO A 249 -11.17 -6.30 11.34
C PRO A 249 -12.64 -5.90 11.13
N LYS A 250 -13.06 -4.84 11.80
CA LYS A 250 -14.40 -4.27 11.65
C LYS A 250 -14.47 -3.40 10.38
N ARG A 251 -15.68 -3.04 9.94
CA ARG A 251 -15.87 -2.19 8.74
C ARG A 251 -15.07 -0.88 8.79
N ARG A 252 -14.98 -0.26 9.96
CA ARG A 252 -14.19 0.97 10.17
C ARG A 252 -12.71 0.75 9.90
N GLU A 253 -12.14 -0.35 10.41
CA GLU A 253 -10.73 -0.70 10.18
C GLU A 253 -10.46 -0.96 8.70
N ILE A 254 -11.36 -1.68 8.02
CA ILE A 254 -11.26 -1.93 6.57
C ILE A 254 -11.31 -0.61 5.79
N GLY A 255 -12.24 0.30 6.14
CA GLY A 255 -12.36 1.61 5.50
C GLY A 255 -11.11 2.48 5.69
N HIS A 256 -10.58 2.54 6.91
CA HIS A 256 -9.34 3.28 7.22
C HIS A 256 -8.13 2.69 6.49
N GLY A 257 -8.02 1.36 6.42
CA GLY A 257 -6.97 0.69 5.67
C GLY A 257 -7.03 0.98 4.17
N ARG A 258 -8.24 0.97 3.59
CA ARG A 258 -8.45 1.33 2.17
C ARG A 258 -8.08 2.77 1.88
N LEU A 259 -8.45 3.71 2.75
CA LEU A 259 -8.06 5.11 2.61
C LEU A 259 -6.54 5.29 2.68
N ALA A 260 -5.88 4.65 3.66
CA ALA A 260 -4.43 4.71 3.77
C ALA A 260 -3.74 4.09 2.55
N LYS A 261 -4.26 2.98 2.02
CA LYS A 261 -3.78 2.35 0.79
C LYS A 261 -3.87 3.32 -0.40
N ARG A 262 -5.04 3.90 -0.66
CA ARG A 262 -5.24 4.90 -1.74
C ARG A 262 -4.28 6.07 -1.61
N GLY A 263 -4.07 6.56 -0.38
CA GLY A 263 -3.14 7.65 -0.13
C GLY A 263 -1.71 7.37 -0.60
N VAL A 264 -1.27 6.13 -0.56
CA VAL A 264 0.12 5.75 -0.91
C VAL A 264 0.22 5.10 -2.29
N GLN A 265 -0.88 4.57 -2.84
CA GLN A 265 -0.92 3.83 -4.11
C GLN A 265 -0.32 4.61 -5.28
N ALA A 266 -0.63 5.91 -5.40
CA ALA A 266 -0.17 6.77 -6.50
C ALA A 266 1.37 6.91 -6.60
N VAL A 267 2.07 6.72 -5.50
CA VAL A 267 3.53 6.83 -5.46
C VAL A 267 4.25 5.49 -5.54
N MET A 268 3.51 4.38 -5.59
CA MET A 268 4.12 3.06 -5.73
C MET A 268 4.82 2.92 -7.08
N PRO A 269 5.96 2.20 -7.15
CA PRO A 269 6.60 1.87 -8.40
C PRO A 269 5.74 0.91 -9.22
N GLU A 270 5.90 0.95 -10.55
CA GLU A 270 5.30 -0.04 -11.43
C GLU A 270 5.87 -1.43 -11.15
N PHE A 271 5.03 -2.46 -11.24
CA PHE A 271 5.45 -3.84 -10.95
C PHE A 271 6.60 -4.34 -11.85
N ASN A 272 6.70 -3.82 -13.07
CA ASN A 272 7.79 -4.18 -13.99
C ASN A 272 9.15 -3.59 -13.55
N ASP A 273 9.14 -2.43 -12.90
CA ASP A 273 10.34 -1.77 -12.41
C ASP A 273 10.77 -2.28 -11.04
N PHE A 274 9.78 -2.67 -10.22
CA PHE A 274 9.99 -3.23 -8.88
C PHE A 274 9.10 -4.45 -8.68
N PRO A 275 9.53 -5.66 -9.11
CA PRO A 275 8.67 -6.85 -9.23
C PRO A 275 8.41 -7.56 -7.89
N TYR A 276 8.03 -6.80 -6.89
CA TYR A 276 7.69 -7.29 -5.57
C TYR A 276 6.22 -7.10 -5.25
N THR A 277 5.62 -8.08 -4.60
CA THR A 277 4.40 -7.88 -3.86
C THR A 277 4.73 -7.21 -2.54
N VAL A 278 4.09 -6.08 -2.28
CA VAL A 278 4.33 -5.28 -1.07
C VAL A 278 3.15 -5.38 -0.12
N ARG A 279 3.42 -5.75 1.13
CA ARG A 279 2.43 -5.78 2.19
C ARG A 279 2.81 -4.82 3.30
N ILE A 280 1.95 -3.85 3.56
CA ILE A 280 2.03 -2.95 4.72
C ILE A 280 1.08 -3.44 5.80
N VAL A 281 1.55 -3.42 7.05
CA VAL A 281 0.72 -3.62 8.24
C VAL A 281 0.92 -2.42 9.16
N SER A 282 -0.16 -1.72 9.46
CA SER A 282 -0.18 -0.59 10.37
C SER A 282 -0.89 -0.99 11.67
N GLU A 283 -0.14 -1.06 12.75
CA GLU A 283 -0.62 -1.31 14.11
C GLU A 283 -0.78 0.03 14.83
N ILE A 284 -2.01 0.39 15.19
CA ILE A 284 -2.26 1.60 15.96
C ILE A 284 -2.05 1.31 17.44
N THR A 285 -1.02 1.92 18.01
CA THR A 285 -0.64 1.71 19.40
C THR A 285 -1.30 2.73 20.34
N GLU A 286 -1.61 3.93 19.83
CA GLU A 286 -2.33 4.98 20.53
C GLU A 286 -3.13 5.83 19.54
N SER A 287 -4.32 6.33 19.92
CA SER A 287 -5.16 7.14 19.06
C SER A 287 -5.93 8.23 19.80
N ASN A 288 -5.71 9.47 19.35
CA ASN A 288 -6.52 10.64 19.67
C ASN A 288 -6.70 11.51 18.42
N GLY A 289 -7.45 11.00 17.45
CA GLY A 289 -7.74 11.66 16.16
C GLY A 289 -6.85 11.19 15.02
N SER A 290 -7.49 10.81 13.93
CA SER A 290 -6.96 10.43 12.61
C SER A 290 -5.74 9.48 12.60
N SER A 291 -5.92 8.30 13.14
CA SER A 291 -4.92 7.21 13.05
C SER A 291 -4.72 6.70 11.61
N SER A 292 -5.72 6.84 10.72
CA SER A 292 -5.57 6.50 9.30
C SER A 292 -4.54 7.40 8.61
N MET A 293 -4.49 8.68 8.94
CA MET A 293 -3.49 9.60 8.38
C MET A 293 -2.10 9.37 9.01
N ALA A 294 -2.01 8.95 10.26
CA ALA A 294 -0.77 8.44 10.84
C ALA A 294 -0.27 7.17 10.10
N SER A 295 -1.20 6.29 9.70
CA SER A 295 -0.88 5.12 8.87
C SER A 295 -0.36 5.48 7.48
N VAL A 296 -0.89 6.53 6.83
CA VAL A 296 -0.36 7.05 5.57
C VAL A 296 1.10 7.47 5.72
N CYS A 297 1.39 8.32 6.72
CA CYS A 297 2.75 8.79 7.00
C CYS A 297 3.70 7.62 7.33
N GLY A 298 3.28 6.74 8.24
CA GLY A 298 4.05 5.57 8.64
C GLY A 298 4.29 4.58 7.49
N SER A 299 3.30 4.41 6.59
CA SER A 299 3.44 3.55 5.40
C SER A 299 4.48 4.10 4.42
N SER A 300 4.43 5.40 4.13
CA SER A 300 5.42 6.07 3.30
C SER A 300 6.84 5.89 3.85
N LEU A 301 7.02 6.08 5.17
CA LEU A 301 8.29 5.89 5.86
C LEU A 301 8.77 4.43 5.83
N ALA A 302 7.87 3.47 6.11
CA ALA A 302 8.22 2.05 6.12
C ALA A 302 8.58 1.51 4.73
N LEU A 303 7.94 2.03 3.68
CA LEU A 303 8.29 1.73 2.28
C LEU A 303 9.69 2.24 1.94
N MET A 304 10.01 3.47 2.29
CA MET A 304 11.36 4.03 2.09
C MET A 304 12.41 3.26 2.89
N ASP A 305 12.10 2.88 4.13
CA ASP A 305 13.00 2.08 4.99
C ASP A 305 13.20 0.66 4.41
N ALA A 306 12.21 0.10 3.71
CA ALA A 306 12.32 -1.19 3.01
C ALA A 306 13.11 -1.13 1.70
N GLY A 307 13.49 0.05 1.22
CA GLY A 307 14.14 0.24 -0.06
C GLY A 307 13.19 0.20 -1.26
N VAL A 308 11.88 0.39 -1.03
CA VAL A 308 10.89 0.50 -2.13
C VAL A 308 11.07 1.86 -2.80
N PRO A 309 11.32 1.92 -4.12
CA PRO A 309 11.57 3.17 -4.83
C PRO A 309 10.25 3.92 -5.12
N ILE A 310 9.58 4.38 -4.05
CA ILE A 310 8.38 5.21 -4.21
C ILE A 310 8.73 6.53 -4.89
N LYS A 311 7.82 7.04 -5.73
CA LYS A 311 8.02 8.25 -6.53
C LYS A 311 8.23 9.50 -5.68
N ALA A 312 7.57 9.57 -4.51
CA ALA A 312 7.69 10.67 -3.54
C ALA A 312 7.16 10.23 -2.17
N SER A 313 7.58 10.94 -1.11
CA SER A 313 7.01 10.78 0.24
C SER A 313 5.56 11.27 0.28
N VAL A 314 4.73 10.57 1.04
CA VAL A 314 3.31 10.92 1.24
C VAL A 314 3.04 11.18 2.71
N ALA A 315 2.39 12.31 2.99
CA ALA A 315 1.86 12.61 4.32
C ALA A 315 0.34 12.75 4.30
N GLY A 316 -0.28 12.51 5.44
CA GLY A 316 -1.72 12.64 5.63
C GLY A 316 -2.07 13.50 6.83
N ILE A 317 -3.15 14.28 6.71
CA ILE A 317 -3.69 15.16 7.74
C ILE A 317 -5.21 15.06 7.78
N ALA A 318 -5.81 15.27 8.97
CA ALA A 318 -7.25 15.41 9.15
C ALA A 318 -7.59 16.83 9.54
N MET A 319 -8.53 17.40 8.80
CA MET A 319 -9.09 18.72 9.01
C MET A 319 -10.48 18.61 9.62
N GLY A 320 -10.86 19.57 10.44
CA GLY A 320 -12.19 19.68 11.01
C GLY A 320 -12.83 21.02 10.72
N LEU A 321 -14.11 21.12 11.09
CA LEU A 321 -14.90 22.33 10.96
C LEU A 321 -15.76 22.50 12.20
N VAL A 322 -15.84 23.73 12.69
CA VAL A 322 -16.87 24.19 13.62
C VAL A 322 -17.61 25.34 12.97
N LYS A 323 -18.91 25.16 12.73
CA LYS A 323 -19.76 26.16 12.08
C LYS A 323 -20.94 26.49 12.98
N GLU A 324 -21.11 27.79 13.33
CA GLU A 324 -22.19 28.30 14.13
C GLU A 324 -22.87 29.47 13.38
N GLY A 325 -24.02 29.18 12.78
CA GLY A 325 -24.68 30.14 11.89
C GLY A 325 -23.84 30.42 10.64
N ASP A 326 -23.47 31.69 10.46
CA ASP A 326 -22.60 32.12 9.35
C ASP A 326 -21.11 32.08 9.71
N ASP A 327 -20.79 32.04 11.01
CA ASP A 327 -19.40 31.93 11.48
C ASP A 327 -18.88 30.50 11.38
N PHE A 328 -17.64 30.35 10.96
CA PHE A 328 -16.99 29.05 10.90
C PHE A 328 -15.48 29.12 11.17
N VAL A 329 -14.93 28.03 11.68
CA VAL A 329 -13.49 27.84 11.91
C VAL A 329 -13.07 26.49 11.38
N VAL A 330 -12.09 26.47 10.49
CA VAL A 330 -11.45 25.24 10.01
C VAL A 330 -10.29 24.89 10.94
N LEU A 331 -10.22 23.63 11.36
CA LEU A 331 -9.20 23.12 12.29
C LEU A 331 -8.25 22.18 11.58
N SER A 332 -6.95 22.41 11.73
CA SER A 332 -5.92 21.49 11.26
C SER A 332 -5.59 20.46 12.33
N ASP A 333 -5.36 19.21 11.94
CA ASP A 333 -4.98 18.12 12.85
C ASP A 333 -5.93 17.95 14.03
N ILE A 334 -7.17 17.55 13.76
CA ILE A 334 -8.22 17.41 14.76
C ILE A 334 -7.96 16.27 15.74
N LEU A 335 -8.35 16.51 17.00
CA LEU A 335 -8.44 15.50 18.04
C LEU A 335 -9.69 14.64 17.87
N GLY A 336 -9.75 13.49 18.55
CA GLY A 336 -10.96 12.66 18.59
C GLY A 336 -12.20 13.40 19.11
N ASP A 337 -12.04 14.24 20.14
CA ASP A 337 -13.13 15.09 20.66
C ASP A 337 -13.58 16.11 19.63
N GLU A 338 -12.67 16.71 18.87
CA GLU A 338 -12.98 17.71 17.84
C GLU A 338 -13.62 17.08 16.60
N ASP A 339 -13.25 15.83 16.25
CA ASP A 339 -13.99 15.04 15.27
C ASP A 339 -15.43 14.77 15.77
N HIS A 340 -15.58 14.33 17.02
CA HIS A 340 -16.87 13.94 17.56
C HIS A 340 -17.84 15.12 17.73
N LEU A 341 -17.33 16.26 18.18
CA LEU A 341 -18.10 17.48 18.48
C LEU A 341 -18.17 18.47 17.31
N GLY A 342 -17.36 18.27 16.27
CA GLY A 342 -17.28 19.12 15.09
C GLY A 342 -18.26 18.71 13.99
N ASP A 343 -18.24 19.46 12.89
CA ASP A 343 -19.16 19.35 11.76
C ASP A 343 -18.58 18.63 10.54
N MET A 344 -17.26 18.47 10.47
CA MET A 344 -16.57 17.87 9.34
C MET A 344 -15.36 17.05 9.82
N ASP A 345 -15.17 15.89 9.21
CA ASP A 345 -13.94 15.10 9.22
C ASP A 345 -13.42 15.03 7.78
N PHE A 346 -12.36 15.78 7.47
CA PHE A 346 -11.81 15.89 6.13
C PHE A 346 -10.36 15.46 6.12
N LYS A 347 -10.09 14.29 5.56
CA LYS A 347 -8.78 13.68 5.47
C LYS A 347 -8.17 13.95 4.10
N VAL A 348 -6.93 14.44 4.10
CA VAL A 348 -6.17 14.79 2.90
C VAL A 348 -4.81 14.09 2.96
N ALA A 349 -4.54 13.24 1.98
CA ALA A 349 -3.24 12.61 1.78
C ALA A 349 -2.60 13.13 0.49
N GLY A 350 -1.27 13.25 0.47
CA GLY A 350 -0.56 13.68 -0.73
C GLY A 350 0.95 13.88 -0.52
N THR A 351 1.61 14.18 -1.63
CA THR A 351 3.03 14.50 -1.72
C THR A 351 3.26 16.01 -1.54
N SER A 352 4.47 16.49 -1.76
CA SER A 352 4.77 17.93 -1.85
C SER A 352 4.06 18.60 -3.05
N GLU A 353 3.86 17.86 -4.13
CA GLU A 353 3.34 18.37 -5.39
C GLU A 353 1.81 18.38 -5.45
N GLY A 354 1.14 17.37 -4.87
CA GLY A 354 -0.30 17.25 -4.97
C GLY A 354 -0.91 16.18 -4.08
N ILE A 355 -2.23 16.07 -4.22
CA ILE A 355 -3.10 15.19 -3.45
C ILE A 355 -3.13 13.81 -4.09
N THR A 356 -3.09 12.76 -3.27
CA THR A 356 -3.23 11.36 -3.67
C THR A 356 -4.54 10.74 -3.21
N ALA A 357 -5.13 11.23 -2.13
CA ALA A 357 -6.45 10.81 -1.67
C ALA A 357 -7.15 11.89 -0.86
N LEU A 358 -8.47 11.97 -1.01
CA LEU A 358 -9.38 12.74 -0.14
C LEU A 358 -10.45 11.82 0.43
N GLN A 359 -10.82 12.07 1.67
CA GLN A 359 -12.06 11.58 2.25
C GLN A 359 -12.67 12.68 3.10
N MET A 360 -13.94 13.00 2.84
CA MET A 360 -14.67 14.00 3.59
C MET A 360 -16.03 13.45 4.01
N ASP A 361 -16.32 13.54 5.29
CA ASP A 361 -17.62 13.27 5.88
C ASP A 361 -18.06 14.49 6.67
N ILE A 362 -19.32 14.90 6.51
CA ILE A 362 -19.88 16.03 7.25
C ILE A 362 -21.13 15.63 8.01
N LYS A 363 -21.39 16.35 9.10
CA LYS A 363 -22.49 16.08 10.06
C LYS A 363 -23.57 17.16 10.03
N ILE A 364 -23.43 18.12 9.12
CA ILE A 364 -24.37 19.23 8.88
C ILE A 364 -24.92 19.14 7.45
N ASP A 365 -25.83 20.03 7.08
CA ASP A 365 -26.53 20.02 5.79
C ASP A 365 -25.62 20.25 4.57
N GLY A 366 -24.34 20.53 4.80
CA GLY A 366 -23.33 20.65 3.77
C GLY A 366 -22.34 21.78 4.02
N ILE A 367 -21.28 21.79 3.21
CA ILE A 367 -20.25 22.84 3.23
C ILE A 367 -20.19 23.57 1.89
N THR A 368 -19.80 24.84 1.96
CA THR A 368 -19.62 25.69 0.78
C THR A 368 -18.27 25.45 0.13
N LYS A 369 -18.15 25.84 -1.14
CA LYS A 369 -16.88 25.85 -1.88
C LYS A 369 -15.79 26.63 -1.12
N GLU A 370 -16.14 27.75 -0.49
CA GLU A 370 -15.22 28.59 0.28
C GLU A 370 -14.63 27.84 1.47
N ILE A 371 -15.44 27.14 2.26
CA ILE A 371 -14.99 26.33 3.40
C ILE A 371 -14.02 25.26 2.91
N MET A 372 -14.35 24.55 1.82
CA MET A 372 -13.50 23.52 1.25
C MET A 372 -12.18 24.09 0.74
N GLN A 373 -12.18 25.26 0.12
CA GLN A 373 -10.97 25.94 -0.34
C GLN A 373 -10.03 26.29 0.81
N ILE A 374 -10.57 26.82 1.90
CA ILE A 374 -9.80 27.13 3.12
C ILE A 374 -9.24 25.85 3.72
N ALA A 375 -10.06 24.79 3.84
CA ALA A 375 -9.64 23.50 4.39
C ALA A 375 -8.51 22.86 3.56
N LEU A 376 -8.60 22.87 2.24
CA LEU A 376 -7.54 22.36 1.35
C LEU A 376 -6.25 23.19 1.47
N LYS A 377 -6.35 24.53 1.57
CA LYS A 377 -5.18 25.40 1.75
C LYS A 377 -4.46 25.12 3.07
N GLN A 378 -5.20 25.01 4.19
CA GLN A 378 -4.62 24.65 5.49
C GLN A 378 -4.06 23.22 5.48
N ALA A 379 -4.77 22.27 4.86
CA ALA A 379 -4.30 20.89 4.70
C ALA A 379 -2.98 20.82 3.93
N LYS A 380 -2.81 21.65 2.89
CA LYS A 380 -1.52 21.74 2.16
C LYS A 380 -0.39 22.20 3.05
N ALA A 381 -0.59 23.27 3.79
CA ALA A 381 0.43 23.80 4.72
C ALA A 381 0.79 22.75 5.79
N ALA A 382 -0.21 22.09 6.37
CA ALA A 382 -0.04 21.02 7.33
C ALA A 382 0.72 19.82 6.75
N ARG A 383 0.35 19.36 5.56
CA ARG A 383 1.00 18.24 4.85
C ARG A 383 2.47 18.54 4.57
N LEU A 384 2.79 19.73 4.07
CA LEU A 384 4.17 20.14 3.81
C LEU A 384 5.01 20.19 5.10
N HIS A 385 4.44 20.63 6.22
CA HIS A 385 5.11 20.59 7.51
C HIS A 385 5.42 19.15 7.95
N ILE A 386 4.44 18.23 7.82
CA ILE A 386 4.63 16.82 8.17
C ILE A 386 5.70 16.18 7.28
N LEU A 387 5.65 16.40 5.97
CA LEU A 387 6.66 15.90 5.02
C LEU A 387 8.08 16.38 5.38
N ASN A 388 8.23 17.66 5.74
CA ASN A 388 9.53 18.18 6.16
C ASN A 388 10.08 17.47 7.41
N VAL A 389 9.23 17.09 8.37
CA VAL A 389 9.66 16.32 9.54
C VAL A 389 9.98 14.87 9.16
N MET A 390 9.21 14.26 8.25
CA MET A 390 9.49 12.92 7.74
C MET A 390 10.82 12.87 6.99
N ASP A 391 11.10 13.86 6.15
CA ASP A 391 12.35 13.97 5.36
C ASP A 391 13.61 14.11 6.24
N GLN A 392 13.48 14.68 7.44
CA GLN A 392 14.57 14.71 8.42
C GLN A 392 14.92 13.32 8.96
N ALA A 393 13.97 12.40 9.02
CA ALA A 393 14.19 11.02 9.45
C ALA A 393 14.69 10.13 8.29
N ILE A 394 14.09 10.27 7.11
CA ILE A 394 14.48 9.58 5.89
C ILE A 394 14.02 10.41 4.68
N SER A 395 14.97 10.89 3.86
CA SER A 395 14.70 11.78 2.73
C SER A 395 14.50 11.06 1.39
N GLY A 396 14.63 9.75 1.35
CA GLY A 396 14.46 8.90 0.16
C GLY A 396 14.49 7.44 0.56
N HIS A 397 14.22 6.56 -0.39
CA HIS A 397 14.30 5.12 -0.12
C HIS A 397 15.76 4.69 0.14
N ARG A 398 15.95 3.65 0.96
CA ARG A 398 17.27 3.06 1.17
C ARG A 398 17.77 2.44 -0.13
N GLU A 399 19.05 2.61 -0.42
CA GLU A 399 19.70 2.03 -1.61
C GLU A 399 19.73 0.50 -1.53
N GLU A 400 19.91 -0.05 -0.32
CA GLU A 400 19.93 -1.49 -0.07
C GLU A 400 18.68 -1.93 0.70
N MET A 401 18.03 -2.98 0.20
CA MET A 401 16.97 -3.66 0.93
C MET A 401 17.53 -4.39 2.15
N SER A 402 16.67 -4.64 3.15
CA SER A 402 16.98 -5.48 4.31
C SER A 402 17.59 -6.82 3.89
N GLU A 403 18.54 -7.32 4.69
CA GLU A 403 19.11 -8.66 4.50
C GLU A 403 18.06 -9.79 4.61
N TYR A 404 16.93 -9.52 5.23
CA TYR A 404 15.80 -10.45 5.36
C TYR A 404 14.85 -10.40 4.17
N ALA A 405 14.91 -9.36 3.33
CA ALA A 405 14.06 -9.24 2.15
C ALA A 405 14.55 -10.19 1.04
N PRO A 406 13.65 -10.88 0.33
CA PRO A 406 14.04 -11.70 -0.80
C PRO A 406 14.59 -10.81 -1.92
N ARG A 407 15.75 -11.18 -2.48
CA ARG A 407 16.29 -10.54 -3.69
C ARG A 407 15.85 -11.33 -4.91
N ILE A 408 15.35 -10.66 -5.93
CA ILE A 408 14.89 -11.27 -7.16
C ILE A 408 16.00 -11.20 -8.20
N TYR A 409 16.45 -12.37 -8.67
CA TYR A 409 17.40 -12.55 -9.77
C TYR A 409 16.63 -12.99 -11.01
N THR A 410 16.85 -12.31 -12.11
CA THR A 410 16.20 -12.66 -13.39
C THR A 410 17.21 -13.29 -14.33
N MET A 411 16.83 -14.40 -14.96
CA MET A 411 17.57 -15.03 -16.03
C MET A 411 16.61 -15.41 -17.15
N LYS A 412 17.15 -15.64 -18.35
CA LYS A 412 16.37 -16.07 -19.51
C LYS A 412 16.92 -17.37 -20.05
N ILE A 413 16.04 -18.32 -20.34
CA ILE A 413 16.34 -19.59 -20.96
C ILE A 413 15.62 -19.71 -22.31
N ASN A 414 16.03 -20.66 -23.14
CA ASN A 414 15.29 -21.04 -24.33
C ASN A 414 13.90 -21.57 -23.92
N PRO A 415 12.78 -21.01 -24.44
CA PRO A 415 11.42 -21.45 -24.09
C PRO A 415 11.18 -22.95 -24.30
N GLU A 416 11.85 -23.57 -25.26
CA GLU A 416 11.76 -25.02 -25.49
C GLU A 416 12.27 -25.86 -24.29
N LYS A 417 13.15 -25.26 -23.45
CA LYS A 417 13.73 -25.88 -22.26
C LYS A 417 12.88 -25.77 -21.00
N ILE A 418 11.81 -24.95 -21.02
CA ILE A 418 10.91 -24.76 -19.89
C ILE A 418 10.43 -26.12 -19.33
N ARG A 419 10.06 -27.03 -20.20
CA ARG A 419 9.58 -28.38 -19.82
C ARG A 419 10.63 -29.20 -19.08
N GLU A 420 11.91 -29.04 -19.42
CA GLU A 420 13.02 -29.74 -18.77
C GLU A 420 13.26 -29.18 -17.36
N VAL A 421 13.19 -27.86 -17.20
CA VAL A 421 13.31 -27.18 -15.90
C VAL A 421 12.14 -27.50 -14.99
N ILE A 422 10.91 -27.55 -15.51
CA ILE A 422 9.72 -27.94 -14.73
C ILE A 422 9.82 -29.42 -14.34
N GLY A 423 10.19 -30.28 -15.28
CA GLY A 423 10.20 -31.72 -15.11
C GLY A 423 8.81 -32.35 -15.04
N LYS A 424 8.74 -33.69 -15.04
CA LYS A 424 7.47 -34.43 -15.00
C LYS A 424 6.68 -34.09 -13.73
N GLY A 425 5.49 -33.48 -13.88
CA GLY A 425 4.65 -33.06 -12.75
C GLY A 425 5.30 -32.03 -11.81
N GLY A 426 6.27 -31.24 -12.30
CA GLY A 426 6.95 -30.21 -11.51
C GLY A 426 8.04 -30.75 -10.58
N ALA A 427 8.53 -31.99 -10.77
CA ALA A 427 9.48 -32.62 -9.85
C ALA A 427 10.84 -31.91 -9.83
N VAL A 428 11.35 -31.50 -11.00
CA VAL A 428 12.68 -30.89 -11.13
C VAL A 428 12.69 -29.49 -10.47
N ILE A 429 11.71 -28.66 -10.80
CA ILE A 429 11.64 -27.31 -10.23
C ILE A 429 11.44 -27.35 -8.70
N ARG A 430 10.64 -28.31 -8.17
CA ARG A 430 10.52 -28.50 -6.72
C ARG A 430 11.82 -28.90 -6.08
N GLN A 431 12.56 -29.82 -6.68
CA GLN A 431 13.87 -30.24 -6.19
C GLN A 431 14.85 -29.07 -6.16
N ILE A 432 14.90 -28.25 -7.22
CA ILE A 432 15.77 -27.06 -7.26
C ILE A 432 15.39 -26.11 -6.13
N THR A 433 14.09 -25.83 -5.95
CA THR A 433 13.57 -24.96 -4.89
C THR A 433 13.95 -25.46 -3.48
N GLU A 434 13.75 -26.74 -3.21
CA GLU A 434 14.07 -27.35 -1.91
C GLU A 434 15.58 -27.32 -1.61
N GLU A 435 16.42 -27.67 -2.58
CA GLU A 435 17.87 -27.75 -2.39
C GLU A 435 18.54 -26.37 -2.31
N SER A 436 17.99 -25.36 -2.98
CA SER A 436 18.51 -23.99 -2.96
C SER A 436 17.88 -23.12 -1.88
N GLY A 437 16.70 -23.49 -1.37
CA GLY A 437 15.91 -22.64 -0.45
C GLY A 437 15.38 -21.37 -1.12
N THR A 438 15.13 -21.41 -2.46
CA THR A 438 14.65 -20.25 -3.23
C THR A 438 13.22 -20.45 -3.70
N THR A 439 12.55 -19.37 -4.10
CA THR A 439 11.29 -19.43 -4.85
C THR A 439 11.58 -19.14 -6.32
N ILE A 440 11.10 -20.01 -7.22
CA ILE A 440 11.37 -19.90 -8.65
C ILE A 440 10.05 -19.72 -9.39
N GLU A 441 9.96 -18.67 -10.20
CA GLU A 441 8.84 -18.38 -11.09
C GLU A 441 9.31 -18.45 -12.52
N LEU A 442 8.54 -19.14 -13.37
CA LEU A 442 8.81 -19.35 -14.78
C LEU A 442 7.69 -18.73 -15.61
N GLU A 443 8.07 -17.94 -16.60
CA GLU A 443 7.16 -17.35 -17.57
C GLU A 443 7.26 -18.10 -18.92
N ASP A 444 6.19 -18.07 -19.72
CA ASP A 444 6.10 -18.81 -20.98
C ASP A 444 7.12 -18.33 -22.04
N ASP A 445 7.64 -17.12 -21.90
CA ASP A 445 8.66 -16.54 -22.77
C ASP A 445 10.10 -17.02 -22.45
N GLY A 446 10.25 -17.87 -21.42
CA GLY A 446 11.54 -18.36 -20.93
C GLY A 446 12.20 -17.49 -19.86
N SER A 447 11.54 -16.43 -19.40
CA SER A 447 12.02 -15.63 -18.28
C SER A 447 11.83 -16.38 -16.96
N ILE A 448 12.87 -16.40 -16.13
CA ILE A 448 12.88 -17.05 -14.81
C ILE A 448 13.22 -16.00 -13.77
N LYS A 449 12.35 -15.85 -12.75
CA LYS A 449 12.58 -15.04 -11.57
C LYS A 449 12.89 -15.95 -10.39
N ILE A 450 14.04 -15.73 -9.76
CA ILE A 450 14.54 -16.51 -8.62
C ILE A 450 14.59 -15.58 -7.42
N ALA A 451 13.68 -15.76 -6.48
CA ALA A 451 13.65 -15.01 -5.22
C ALA A 451 14.44 -15.78 -4.15
N ALA A 452 15.47 -15.13 -3.60
CA ALA A 452 16.39 -15.73 -2.62
C ALA A 452 16.77 -14.71 -1.53
N THR A 453 16.87 -15.17 -0.30
CA THR A 453 17.33 -14.33 0.83
C THR A 453 18.85 -14.14 0.85
N THR A 454 19.61 -15.00 0.16
CA THR A 454 21.07 -14.90 0.03
C THR A 454 21.53 -15.08 -1.41
N ALA A 455 22.60 -14.37 -1.79
CA ALA A 455 23.22 -14.54 -3.12
C ALA A 455 23.69 -15.99 -3.36
N LYS A 456 24.13 -16.69 -2.32
CA LYS A 456 24.56 -18.09 -2.41
C LYS A 456 23.38 -19.01 -2.78
N ALA A 457 22.22 -18.81 -2.18
CA ALA A 457 21.01 -19.57 -2.50
C ALA A 457 20.59 -19.35 -3.96
N ALA A 458 20.59 -18.09 -4.41
CA ALA A 458 20.30 -17.75 -5.81
C ALA A 458 21.29 -18.44 -6.77
N GLN A 459 22.60 -18.40 -6.46
CA GLN A 459 23.62 -19.01 -7.31
C GLN A 459 23.43 -20.51 -7.46
N ILE A 460 23.07 -21.22 -6.37
CA ILE A 460 22.78 -22.66 -6.44
C ILE A 460 21.61 -22.94 -7.40
N ALA A 461 20.55 -22.13 -7.35
CA ALA A 461 19.42 -22.30 -8.25
C ALA A 461 19.80 -21.98 -9.71
N ILE A 462 20.53 -20.89 -9.94
CA ILE A 462 21.01 -20.47 -11.26
C ILE A 462 21.91 -21.58 -11.88
N ASP A 463 22.86 -22.09 -11.10
CA ASP A 463 23.79 -23.14 -11.58
C ASP A 463 23.05 -24.42 -11.98
N LYS A 464 22.03 -24.83 -11.19
CA LYS A 464 21.20 -25.98 -11.49
C LYS A 464 20.36 -25.80 -12.76
N ILE A 465 19.74 -24.61 -12.91
CA ILE A 465 18.95 -24.29 -14.11
C ILE A 465 19.87 -24.26 -15.34
N ASN A 466 21.04 -23.62 -15.23
CA ASN A 466 22.03 -23.59 -16.31
C ASN A 466 22.50 -24.99 -16.69
N ALA A 467 22.76 -25.88 -15.72
CA ALA A 467 23.17 -27.26 -16.00
C ALA A 467 22.09 -28.04 -16.78
N ILE A 468 20.81 -27.80 -16.51
CA ILE A 468 19.69 -28.46 -17.21
C ILE A 468 19.50 -27.88 -18.62
N THR A 469 19.64 -26.56 -18.75
CA THR A 469 19.36 -25.83 -20.00
C THR A 469 20.55 -25.71 -20.93
N ALA A 470 21.76 -26.02 -20.44
CA ALA A 470 22.99 -25.96 -21.22
C ALA A 470 22.85 -26.73 -22.53
N GLU A 471 23.19 -26.10 -23.64
CA GLU A 471 23.24 -26.72 -24.96
C GLU A 471 24.68 -27.04 -25.33
N ILE A 472 24.86 -28.14 -26.10
CA ILE A 472 26.16 -28.51 -26.59
C ILE A 472 26.43 -27.70 -27.86
N GLU A 473 27.45 -26.85 -27.79
CA GLU A 473 27.86 -26.01 -28.92
C GLU A 473 28.85 -26.71 -29.81
N VAL A 474 28.62 -26.72 -31.12
CA VAL A 474 29.55 -27.26 -32.13
C VAL A 474 30.83 -26.42 -32.13
N GLY A 475 31.97 -27.11 -32.07
CA GLY A 475 33.29 -26.49 -32.01
C GLY A 475 33.81 -26.19 -30.59
N ALA A 476 32.94 -26.22 -29.56
CA ALA A 476 33.34 -26.04 -28.16
C ALA A 476 34.08 -27.27 -27.60
N ILE A 477 34.96 -27.03 -26.62
CA ILE A 477 35.73 -28.10 -25.94
C ILE A 477 35.13 -28.26 -24.53
N TYR A 478 34.75 -29.49 -24.20
CA TYR A 478 34.23 -29.89 -22.90
C TYR A 478 35.17 -30.86 -22.21
N GLU A 479 35.20 -30.85 -20.90
CA GLU A 479 35.79 -31.91 -20.09
C GLU A 479 34.68 -32.89 -19.70
N GLY A 480 34.70 -34.09 -20.29
CA GLY A 480 33.67 -35.09 -20.07
C GLY A 480 34.22 -36.36 -19.46
N GLU A 481 33.33 -37.21 -18.93
CA GLU A 481 33.67 -38.51 -18.35
C GLU A 481 33.24 -39.62 -19.27
N VAL A 482 34.13 -40.62 -19.50
CA VAL A 482 33.85 -41.81 -20.30
C VAL A 482 32.85 -42.69 -19.56
N VAL A 483 31.61 -42.76 -20.04
CA VAL A 483 30.51 -43.53 -19.40
C VAL A 483 30.39 -44.95 -19.95
N ARG A 484 30.81 -45.20 -21.21
CA ARG A 484 30.73 -46.51 -21.84
C ARG A 484 31.73 -46.63 -23.00
N ILE A 485 32.36 -47.79 -23.11
CA ILE A 485 33.26 -48.13 -24.21
C ILE A 485 32.59 -49.20 -25.08
N VAL A 486 32.73 -49.07 -26.40
CA VAL A 486 32.25 -50.01 -27.44
C VAL A 486 33.33 -50.19 -28.50
N ASP A 487 33.22 -51.21 -29.34
CA ASP A 487 34.25 -51.56 -30.32
C ASP A 487 34.59 -50.43 -31.29
N PHE A 488 33.64 -49.59 -31.63
CA PHE A 488 33.79 -48.47 -32.56
C PHE A 488 34.05 -47.11 -31.92
N GLY A 489 34.16 -47.01 -30.57
CA GLY A 489 34.42 -45.76 -29.89
C GLY A 489 34.06 -45.74 -28.40
N ALA A 490 34.00 -44.57 -27.83
CA ALA A 490 33.60 -44.35 -26.43
C ALA A 490 32.48 -43.28 -26.32
N PHE A 491 31.53 -43.53 -25.44
CA PHE A 491 30.55 -42.51 -25.06
C PHE A 491 31.11 -41.71 -23.90
N VAL A 492 31.09 -40.41 -24.07
CA VAL A 492 31.58 -39.42 -23.10
C VAL A 492 30.42 -38.52 -22.70
N ASN A 493 30.13 -38.45 -21.40
CA ASN A 493 29.17 -37.52 -20.85
C ASN A 493 29.81 -36.14 -20.79
N VAL A 494 29.30 -35.19 -21.58
CA VAL A 494 29.83 -33.83 -21.71
C VAL A 494 29.04 -32.82 -20.91
N LEU A 495 27.75 -33.08 -20.69
CA LEU A 495 26.83 -32.29 -19.84
C LEU A 495 25.86 -33.26 -19.13
N PRO A 496 25.27 -32.91 -18.01
CA PRO A 496 24.30 -33.76 -17.30
C PRO A 496 23.24 -34.32 -18.24
N GLY A 497 23.20 -35.65 -18.39
CA GLY A 497 22.26 -36.37 -19.26
C GLY A 497 22.53 -36.28 -20.76
N LYS A 498 23.66 -35.72 -21.18
CA LYS A 498 24.04 -35.59 -22.61
C LYS A 498 25.37 -36.31 -22.90
N ASP A 499 25.26 -37.44 -23.55
CA ASP A 499 26.40 -38.26 -23.97
C ASP A 499 26.72 -38.02 -25.45
N GLY A 500 28.00 -37.89 -25.76
CA GLY A 500 28.48 -37.83 -27.13
C GLY A 500 29.39 -39.01 -27.47
N LEU A 501 29.44 -39.38 -28.74
CA LEU A 501 30.28 -40.45 -29.23
C LEU A 501 31.63 -39.92 -29.72
N VAL A 502 32.70 -40.38 -29.10
CA VAL A 502 34.07 -40.30 -29.66
C VAL A 502 34.31 -41.57 -30.49
N HIS A 503 34.28 -41.44 -31.80
CA HIS A 503 34.57 -42.55 -32.68
C HIS A 503 36.03 -42.95 -32.52
N ILE A 504 36.38 -44.23 -32.74
CA ILE A 504 37.74 -44.79 -32.59
C ILE A 504 38.81 -43.99 -33.35
N SER A 505 38.47 -43.41 -34.51
CA SER A 505 39.37 -42.54 -35.30
C SER A 505 39.59 -41.16 -34.76
N GLN A 506 38.85 -40.78 -33.71
CA GLN A 506 38.87 -39.44 -33.07
C GLN A 506 39.50 -39.49 -31.67
N ILE A 507 40.06 -40.61 -31.26
CA ILE A 507 40.68 -40.78 -29.94
C ILE A 507 42.14 -40.26 -29.96
N SER A 508 42.93 -40.62 -30.96
CA SER A 508 44.36 -40.26 -31.06
C SER A 508 44.73 -39.89 -32.50
N GLU A 509 45.90 -39.27 -32.69
CA GLU A 509 46.54 -39.04 -33.98
C GLU A 509 46.99 -40.35 -34.58
N GLU A 510 47.45 -41.28 -33.74
CA GLU A 510 47.89 -42.62 -34.17
C GLU A 510 46.67 -43.53 -34.35
N ARG A 511 46.82 -44.53 -35.19
CA ARG A 511 45.76 -45.52 -35.47
C ARG A 511 45.44 -46.34 -34.22
N VAL A 512 44.28 -46.14 -33.63
CA VAL A 512 43.79 -46.95 -32.50
C VAL A 512 43.16 -48.23 -33.04
N ASN A 513 43.62 -49.37 -32.56
CA ASN A 513 43.08 -50.69 -32.94
C ASN A 513 42.09 -51.23 -31.91
N ASN A 514 42.21 -50.80 -30.65
CA ASN A 514 41.32 -51.19 -29.57
C ASN A 514 41.08 -49.98 -28.64
N VAL A 515 39.84 -49.61 -28.45
CA VAL A 515 39.45 -48.45 -27.64
C VAL A 515 39.81 -48.58 -26.16
N SER A 516 39.76 -49.83 -25.63
CA SER A 516 40.05 -50.14 -24.23
C SER A 516 41.55 -50.01 -23.86
N GLU A 517 42.42 -49.86 -24.82
CA GLU A 517 43.85 -49.62 -24.57
C GLU A 517 44.18 -48.16 -24.34
N HIS A 518 43.26 -47.24 -24.76
CA HIS A 518 43.44 -45.79 -24.69
C HIS A 518 42.50 -45.10 -23.70
N LEU A 519 41.34 -45.68 -23.46
CA LEU A 519 40.29 -45.09 -22.60
C LEU A 519 39.77 -46.12 -21.59
N THR A 520 39.45 -45.63 -20.38
CA THR A 520 38.79 -46.41 -19.32
C THR A 520 37.49 -45.73 -18.89
N VAL A 521 36.50 -46.56 -18.54
CA VAL A 521 35.23 -46.02 -17.98
C VAL A 521 35.54 -45.27 -16.69
N GLY A 522 34.95 -44.07 -16.53
CA GLY A 522 35.23 -43.16 -15.42
C GLY A 522 36.38 -42.18 -15.67
N GLN A 523 37.12 -42.32 -16.81
CA GLN A 523 38.21 -41.42 -17.16
C GLN A 523 37.68 -40.07 -17.63
N LYS A 524 38.22 -38.95 -17.08
CA LYS A 524 37.97 -37.59 -17.56
C LYS A 524 38.83 -37.30 -18.79
N VAL A 525 38.20 -36.84 -19.86
CA VAL A 525 38.84 -36.52 -21.14
C VAL A 525 38.34 -35.19 -21.67
N LYS A 526 39.25 -34.46 -22.33
CA LYS A 526 38.84 -33.23 -23.06
C LYS A 526 38.36 -33.67 -24.45
N VAL A 527 37.16 -33.20 -24.81
CA VAL A 527 36.55 -33.53 -26.10
C VAL A 527 36.04 -32.25 -26.77
N LYS A 528 36.29 -32.14 -28.06
CA LYS A 528 35.74 -31.07 -28.90
C LYS A 528 34.50 -31.60 -29.62
N VAL A 529 33.46 -30.79 -29.65
CA VAL A 529 32.22 -31.13 -30.36
C VAL A 529 32.44 -30.91 -31.87
N LEU A 530 32.32 -31.96 -32.67
CA LEU A 530 32.44 -31.87 -34.10
C LEU A 530 31.10 -31.54 -34.79
N GLU A 531 30.04 -32.18 -34.32
CA GLU A 531 28.73 -32.09 -34.94
C GLU A 531 27.64 -32.48 -33.93
N VAL A 532 26.49 -31.83 -34.02
CA VAL A 532 25.25 -32.26 -33.37
C VAL A 532 24.22 -32.51 -34.47
N ASP A 533 23.78 -33.77 -34.63
CA ASP A 533 22.83 -34.11 -35.68
C ASP A 533 21.39 -33.69 -35.35
N LYS A 534 20.49 -33.76 -36.34
CA LYS A 534 19.06 -33.40 -36.17
C LYS A 534 18.32 -34.27 -35.17
N GLN A 535 18.91 -35.38 -34.70
CA GLN A 535 18.35 -36.28 -33.69
C GLN A 535 18.98 -36.03 -32.30
N GLY A 536 19.81 -34.97 -32.16
CA GLY A 536 20.49 -34.61 -30.91
C GLY A 536 21.71 -35.49 -30.57
N ARG A 537 22.21 -36.32 -31.49
CA ARG A 537 23.40 -37.16 -31.27
C ARG A 537 24.64 -36.31 -31.49
N VAL A 538 25.53 -36.33 -30.49
CA VAL A 538 26.74 -35.52 -30.46
C VAL A 538 27.95 -36.35 -30.90
N ARG A 539 28.70 -35.83 -31.85
CA ARG A 539 30.00 -36.38 -32.27
C ARG A 539 31.12 -35.59 -31.62
N LEU A 540 32.03 -36.31 -31.01
CA LEU A 540 33.13 -35.76 -30.25
C LEU A 540 34.48 -36.18 -30.79
N SER A 541 35.52 -35.37 -30.55
CA SER A 541 36.92 -35.68 -30.87
C SER A 541 37.84 -35.33 -29.70
N ILE A 542 38.58 -36.31 -29.20
CA ILE A 542 39.67 -36.09 -28.25
C ILE A 542 40.90 -35.56 -29.02
N LYS A 543 41.12 -36.06 -30.21
CA LYS A 543 42.21 -35.64 -31.09
C LYS A 543 42.18 -34.13 -31.34
N GLU A 544 41.03 -33.58 -31.78
CA GLU A 544 40.91 -32.17 -32.06
C GLU A 544 40.87 -31.30 -30.80
N ALA A 545 40.46 -31.82 -29.65
CA ALA A 545 40.51 -31.11 -28.37
C ALA A 545 41.95 -30.91 -27.89
N ASN A 546 42.86 -31.82 -28.23
CA ASN A 546 44.28 -31.80 -27.86
C ASN A 546 45.18 -31.17 -28.94
N ALA A 547 44.66 -30.88 -30.15
CA ALA A 547 45.42 -30.21 -31.21
C ALA A 547 45.79 -28.79 -30.73
N LYS A 548 47.09 -28.43 -30.79
CA LYS A 548 47.56 -27.08 -30.51
C LYS A 548 46.84 -26.10 -31.46
N PRO A 549 46.38 -24.93 -30.98
CA PRO A 549 45.82 -23.93 -31.87
C PRO A 549 46.88 -23.59 -32.93
N ALA A 550 46.51 -23.68 -34.20
CA ALA A 550 47.33 -23.19 -35.29
C ALA A 550 47.54 -21.68 -35.06
N THR A 551 48.80 -21.30 -34.82
CA THR A 551 49.24 -19.92 -34.81
C THR A 551 48.79 -19.26 -36.10
N GLU A 552 47.99 -18.21 -36.04
CA GLU A 552 47.83 -17.23 -37.10
C GLU A 552 49.21 -16.60 -37.36
N THR A 553 49.93 -17.17 -38.33
CA THR A 553 51.13 -16.55 -38.89
C THR A 553 50.71 -15.61 -40.01
N ALA A 554 50.95 -14.35 -39.76
CA ALA A 554 51.41 -13.32 -40.68
C ALA A 554 50.58 -13.08 -41.97
N ASN A 555 49.99 -11.93 -42.01
CA ASN A 555 50.09 -11.01 -43.14
C ASN A 555 50.20 -9.58 -42.60
N ALA A 556 51.47 -9.22 -42.25
CA ALA A 556 51.90 -7.86 -42.19
C ALA A 556 53.08 -7.78 -43.17
N GLU A 557 52.76 -7.44 -44.42
CA GLU A 557 53.68 -6.77 -45.37
C GLU A 557 52.91 -6.48 -46.66
N GLU A 558 52.91 -5.23 -47.03
CA GLU A 558 52.55 -4.51 -48.23
C GLU A 558 51.29 -3.62 -48.10
N ASN A 559 51.50 -2.35 -47.59
CA ASN A 559 51.53 -1.21 -48.50
C ASN A 559 51.92 0.05 -47.74
N ALA A 560 52.94 0.70 -48.30
CA ALA A 560 53.56 1.98 -48.01
C ALA A 560 52.61 3.14 -47.76
#